data_e76465dc478e8a440a927ec615f6cf6f
#
_entry.id   e76465dc478e8a440a927ec615f6cf6f
#
_cell.length_a   1.000
_cell.length_b   1.000
_cell.length_c   1.000
_cell.angle_alpha   90.00
_cell.angle_beta   90.00
_cell.angle_gamma   90.00
#
_symmetry.space_group_name_H-M   'P 1'
#
loop_
_entity.id
_entity.type
_entity.pdbx_description
1 polymer ?
#
loop_
_entity_poly.entity_id
_entity_poly.type
_entity_poly.pdbx_seq_one_letter_code
_entity_poly.pdbx_strand_id
1 'polypeptide(L)'
;MKIRKLIGIFIASLLLILIGTTKSDASLHLTNLDFDVQINEDGSMDVTETWDINISETNTLYKTFEIDKEKYTAITDFKVSEITNGTNKEFRETNVWKHHIDENYYFGGINQDGEYEVAWGVNVTSNAKRKYEISYRVIDAIKKYGDCAELYWQFIGDRFEITADKITGTIKLPVSVQNKEELRVWGHTKYLNGEIYVTDEKTIQFHLEDYTANEYVEVRILMPTYIMNNIEFTSLENKEAEILE
;
A
#
# COMPACT_ATOMS: atom_id res chain seq x y z
N MET A 1 -30.68 39.51 56.65
CA MET A 1 -31.37 38.88 55.50
C MET A 1 -30.91 39.51 54.19
N LYS A 2 -29.69 39.25 53.69
CA LYS A 2 -29.23 39.73 52.37
C LYS A 2 -27.97 39.00 51.83
N ILE A 3 -27.71 37.77 52.21
CA ILE A 3 -26.52 37.00 51.73
C ILE A 3 -26.87 35.82 50.80
N ARG A 4 -28.17 35.56 50.54
CA ARG A 4 -28.61 34.37 49.76
C ARG A 4 -28.79 34.58 48.25
N LYS A 5 -28.59 35.82 47.74
CA LYS A 5 -28.81 36.11 46.29
C LYS A 5 -27.55 36.27 45.46
N LEU A 6 -26.35 36.20 46.04
CA LEU A 6 -25.07 36.38 45.31
C LEU A 6 -24.39 35.06 44.95
N ILE A 7 -24.83 33.93 45.49
CA ILE A 7 -24.21 32.60 45.20
C ILE A 7 -24.80 31.98 43.94
N GLY A 8 -26.00 32.40 43.52
CA GLY A 8 -26.68 31.81 42.33
C GLY A 8 -26.13 32.26 40.97
N ILE A 9 -25.40 33.40 40.92
CA ILE A 9 -24.91 33.97 39.65
C ILE A 9 -23.48 33.51 39.31
N PHE A 10 -22.71 33.03 40.30
CA PHE A 10 -21.33 32.52 40.06
C PHE A 10 -21.27 31.08 39.58
N ILE A 11 -22.34 30.29 39.74
CA ILE A 11 -22.38 28.89 39.26
C ILE A 11 -22.83 28.83 37.80
N ALA A 12 -23.58 29.82 37.31
CA ALA A 12 -24.02 29.85 35.91
C ALA A 12 -22.97 30.30 34.92
N SER A 13 -21.90 30.98 35.37
CA SER A 13 -20.81 31.42 34.51
C SER A 13 -19.64 30.43 34.41
N LEU A 14 -19.62 29.37 35.24
CA LEU A 14 -18.57 28.33 35.20
C LEU A 14 -18.95 27.09 34.36
N LEU A 15 -20.19 27.06 33.82
CA LEU A 15 -20.67 25.92 33.02
C LEU A 15 -20.57 26.16 31.50
N LEU A 16 -19.96 27.27 31.07
CA LEU A 16 -19.89 27.65 29.65
C LEU A 16 -18.46 27.59 29.03
N ILE A 17 -17.50 26.95 29.71
CA ILE A 17 -16.11 26.83 29.21
C ILE A 17 -15.69 25.35 29.08
N LEU A 18 -16.63 24.46 28.83
CA LEU A 18 -16.34 23.06 28.42
C LEU A 18 -16.97 22.75 27.07
N ILE A 19 -16.92 23.72 26.14
CA ILE A 19 -16.90 23.36 24.73
C ILE A 19 -15.43 22.96 24.47
N GLY A 20 -15.12 21.70 24.79
CA GLY A 20 -13.90 21.09 24.36
C GLY A 20 -13.80 21.28 22.86
N THR A 21 -12.80 21.99 22.41
CA THR A 21 -12.34 21.87 21.03
C THR A 21 -11.97 20.40 20.87
N THR A 22 -12.88 19.61 20.35
CA THR A 22 -12.52 18.31 19.76
C THR A 22 -11.49 18.70 18.68
N LYS A 23 -10.21 18.49 18.96
CA LYS A 23 -9.24 18.37 17.89
C LYS A 23 -9.81 17.28 17.00
N SER A 24 -10.27 17.63 15.82
CA SER A 24 -10.47 16.66 14.78
C SER A 24 -9.08 16.06 14.56
N ASP A 25 -8.86 14.86 15.04
CA ASP A 25 -7.66 14.13 14.65
C ASP A 25 -7.68 14.10 13.11
N ALA A 26 -6.56 14.49 12.51
CA ALA A 26 -6.41 14.44 11.08
C ALA A 26 -6.72 13.00 10.64
N SER A 27 -7.86 12.80 10.01
CA SER A 27 -8.26 11.47 9.58
C SER A 27 -7.91 11.29 8.11
N LEU A 28 -7.13 10.25 7.82
CA LEU A 28 -6.88 9.73 6.50
C LEU A 28 -7.70 8.46 6.32
N HIS A 29 -8.43 8.36 5.22
CA HIS A 29 -9.24 7.19 4.94
C HIS A 29 -9.31 6.93 3.44
N LEU A 30 -8.93 5.74 3.02
CA LEU A 30 -9.05 5.28 1.64
C LEU A 30 -10.45 4.75 1.38
N THR A 31 -11.15 5.31 0.40
CA THR A 31 -12.40 4.69 -0.09
C THR A 31 -12.10 3.52 -1.02
N ASN A 32 -10.93 3.56 -1.68
CA ASN A 32 -10.41 2.43 -2.46
C ASN A 32 -8.88 2.53 -2.55
N LEU A 33 -8.22 1.38 -2.46
CA LEU A 33 -6.81 1.19 -2.79
C LEU A 33 -6.73 0.06 -3.81
N ASP A 34 -6.28 0.37 -5.02
CA ASP A 34 -6.17 -0.59 -6.11
C ASP A 34 -4.72 -0.81 -6.50
N PHE A 35 -4.34 -2.08 -6.75
CA PHE A 35 -3.03 -2.49 -7.20
C PHE A 35 -3.11 -3.09 -8.61
N ASP A 36 -2.45 -2.49 -9.60
CA ASP A 36 -2.18 -3.11 -10.91
C ASP A 36 -0.71 -3.53 -10.95
N VAL A 37 -0.48 -4.83 -11.09
CA VAL A 37 0.84 -5.46 -10.98
C VAL A 37 1.15 -6.22 -12.26
N GLN A 38 2.29 -5.90 -12.87
CA GLN A 38 2.83 -6.64 -13.99
C GLN A 38 4.13 -7.34 -13.56
N ILE A 39 4.12 -8.67 -13.51
CA ILE A 39 5.34 -9.46 -13.37
C ILE A 39 6.05 -9.46 -14.72
N ASN A 40 7.34 -9.18 -14.72
CA ASN A 40 8.17 -9.10 -15.92
C ASN A 40 8.99 -10.39 -16.14
N GLU A 41 9.42 -10.63 -17.36
CA GLU A 41 10.22 -11.82 -17.73
C GLU A 41 11.58 -11.87 -17.02
N ASP A 42 12.09 -10.74 -16.55
CA ASP A 42 13.35 -10.60 -15.82
C ASP A 42 13.23 -10.84 -14.30
N GLY A 43 12.04 -11.23 -13.83
CA GLY A 43 11.77 -11.46 -12.39
C GLY A 43 11.50 -10.20 -11.58
N SER A 44 11.54 -9.04 -12.19
CA SER A 44 11.03 -7.82 -11.57
C SER A 44 9.50 -7.76 -11.63
N MET A 45 8.90 -6.85 -10.86
CA MET A 45 7.50 -6.50 -11.03
C MET A 45 7.32 -4.98 -11.05
N ASP A 46 6.47 -4.51 -11.94
CA ASP A 46 5.99 -3.14 -11.95
C ASP A 46 4.66 -3.08 -11.19
N VAL A 47 4.58 -2.16 -10.25
CA VAL A 47 3.39 -1.97 -9.42
C VAL A 47 2.88 -0.56 -9.63
N THR A 48 1.57 -0.43 -9.83
CA THR A 48 0.85 0.84 -9.81
C THR A 48 -0.23 0.77 -8.75
N GLU A 49 -0.19 1.67 -7.79
CA GLU A 49 -1.19 1.82 -6.74
C GLU A 49 -2.07 3.02 -7.06
N THR A 50 -3.37 2.84 -7.00
CA THR A 50 -4.34 3.94 -7.10
C THR A 50 -4.99 4.16 -5.75
N TRP A 51 -4.78 5.34 -5.17
CA TRP A 51 -5.29 5.75 -3.87
C TRP A 51 -6.46 6.71 -4.03
N ASP A 52 -7.70 6.24 -3.81
CA ASP A 52 -8.88 7.11 -3.63
C ASP A 52 -8.99 7.46 -2.14
N ILE A 53 -8.60 8.67 -1.75
CA ILE A 53 -8.41 9.02 -0.34
C ILE A 53 -9.20 10.27 0.08
N ASN A 54 -9.85 10.16 1.25
CA ASN A 54 -10.40 11.28 2.00
C ASN A 54 -9.33 11.78 2.98
N ILE A 55 -9.02 13.06 2.91
CA ILE A 55 -7.99 13.72 3.71
C ILE A 55 -8.64 14.84 4.50
N SER A 56 -8.58 14.83 5.84
CA SER A 56 -9.05 15.97 6.63
C SER A 56 -8.04 17.11 6.66
N GLU A 57 -6.79 16.82 6.95
CA GLU A 57 -5.67 17.77 6.95
C GLU A 57 -4.35 16.98 6.91
N THR A 58 -3.46 17.27 5.97
CA THR A 58 -2.07 16.80 5.97
C THR A 58 -1.21 17.56 4.95
N ASN A 59 0.08 17.64 5.18
CA ASN A 59 1.04 18.18 4.21
C ASN A 59 1.65 17.10 3.32
N THR A 60 1.80 15.89 3.84
CA THR A 60 2.52 14.81 3.17
C THR A 60 1.79 13.49 3.37
N LEU A 61 1.66 12.72 2.32
CA LEU A 61 1.31 11.31 2.35
C LEU A 61 2.57 10.49 2.08
N TYR A 62 2.63 9.28 2.63
CA TYR A 62 3.76 8.39 2.42
C TYR A 62 3.38 6.91 2.55
N LYS A 63 4.23 6.06 2.01
CA LYS A 63 4.22 4.61 2.21
C LYS A 63 5.65 4.14 2.37
N THR A 64 5.90 3.30 3.37
CA THR A 64 7.18 2.62 3.60
C THR A 64 7.10 1.17 3.17
N PHE A 65 8.26 0.61 2.82
CA PHE A 65 8.42 -0.79 2.48
C PHE A 65 9.51 -1.38 3.36
N GLU A 66 9.18 -2.46 4.04
CA GLU A 66 10.16 -3.19 4.84
C GLU A 66 11.26 -3.76 3.94
N ILE A 67 12.52 -3.62 4.36
CA ILE A 67 13.64 -4.20 3.63
C ILE A 67 13.76 -5.67 3.98
N ASP A 68 13.41 -6.51 3.03
CA ASP A 68 13.59 -7.96 3.09
C ASP A 68 14.44 -8.42 1.89
N LYS A 69 15.74 -8.60 2.14
CA LYS A 69 16.70 -9.01 1.10
C LYS A 69 16.50 -10.45 0.62
N GLU A 70 15.73 -11.24 1.33
CA GLU A 70 15.35 -12.58 0.90
C GLU A 70 14.22 -12.53 -0.13
N LYS A 71 13.35 -11.51 -0.04
CA LYS A 71 12.21 -11.35 -0.95
C LYS A 71 12.55 -10.56 -2.22
N TYR A 72 13.39 -9.51 -2.12
CA TYR A 72 13.72 -8.65 -3.27
C TYR A 72 15.07 -7.94 -3.08
N THR A 73 15.63 -7.40 -4.17
CA THR A 73 16.93 -6.71 -4.15
C THR A 73 16.79 -5.20 -3.97
N ALA A 74 15.83 -4.56 -4.66
CA ALA A 74 15.62 -3.11 -4.61
C ALA A 74 14.22 -2.72 -5.02
N ILE A 75 13.79 -1.51 -4.61
CA ILE A 75 12.62 -0.82 -5.14
C ILE A 75 13.10 0.47 -5.81
N THR A 76 12.72 0.67 -7.08
CA THR A 76 13.20 1.74 -7.95
C THR A 76 12.08 2.36 -8.76
N ASP A 77 12.41 3.35 -9.59
CA ASP A 77 11.51 3.95 -10.59
C ASP A 77 10.21 4.51 -10.01
N PHE A 78 10.29 5.05 -8.79
CA PHE A 78 9.15 5.69 -8.15
C PHE A 78 8.62 6.86 -8.99
N LYS A 79 7.30 6.93 -9.12
CA LYS A 79 6.59 8.08 -9.70
C LYS A 79 5.32 8.32 -8.92
N VAL A 80 4.89 9.57 -8.86
CA VAL A 80 3.64 9.98 -8.22
C VAL A 80 2.92 10.97 -9.11
N SER A 81 1.62 10.77 -9.27
CA SER A 81 0.71 11.71 -9.96
C SER A 81 -0.57 11.92 -9.15
N GLU A 82 -1.13 13.11 -9.22
CA GLU A 82 -2.51 13.36 -8.82
C GLU A 82 -3.42 13.22 -10.04
N ILE A 83 -4.43 12.33 -9.93
CA ILE A 83 -5.41 12.06 -11.00
C ILE A 83 -6.84 12.44 -10.59
N THR A 84 -6.98 13.33 -9.62
CA THR A 84 -8.26 13.84 -9.12
C THR A 84 -9.07 14.47 -10.25
N ASN A 85 -10.38 14.14 -10.36
CA ASN A 85 -11.31 14.68 -11.35
C ASN A 85 -10.87 14.50 -12.81
N GLY A 86 -10.12 13.44 -13.12
CA GLY A 86 -9.66 13.16 -14.48
C GLY A 86 -8.49 14.04 -14.93
N THR A 87 -7.89 14.82 -14.05
CA THR A 87 -6.60 15.46 -14.32
C THR A 87 -5.48 14.43 -14.19
N ASN A 88 -4.35 14.66 -14.85
CA ASN A 88 -3.13 13.93 -14.61
C ASN A 88 -2.02 14.95 -14.37
N LYS A 89 -1.64 15.10 -13.10
CA LYS A 89 -0.61 16.04 -12.67
C LYS A 89 0.56 15.24 -12.10
N GLU A 90 1.59 15.06 -12.90
CA GLU A 90 2.82 14.43 -12.46
C GLU A 90 3.54 15.30 -11.42
N PHE A 91 4.02 14.65 -10.35
CA PHE A 91 4.82 15.29 -9.32
C PHE A 91 6.30 15.27 -9.72
N ARG A 92 7.07 16.21 -9.19
CA ARG A 92 8.52 16.31 -9.43
C ARG A 92 9.27 15.52 -8.37
N GLU A 93 10.24 14.75 -8.79
CA GLU A 93 11.13 14.06 -7.87
C GLU A 93 12.01 15.04 -7.09
N THR A 94 12.20 14.76 -5.79
CA THR A 94 13.21 15.38 -4.94
C THR A 94 14.15 14.30 -4.39
N ASN A 95 15.45 14.55 -4.46
CA ASN A 95 16.48 13.64 -3.93
C ASN A 95 16.73 13.80 -2.43
N VAL A 96 15.94 14.65 -1.76
CA VAL A 96 16.12 14.96 -0.34
C VAL A 96 14.89 14.48 0.43
N TRP A 97 15.11 13.48 1.28
CA TRP A 97 14.08 13.05 2.23
C TRP A 97 13.78 14.14 3.27
N LYS A 98 12.51 14.37 3.53
CA LYS A 98 12.01 15.31 4.55
C LYS A 98 10.70 14.79 5.12
N HIS A 99 10.41 15.10 6.38
CA HIS A 99 9.08 14.83 6.97
C HIS A 99 7.94 15.56 6.25
N HIS A 100 8.23 16.75 5.68
CA HIS A 100 7.28 17.51 4.89
C HIS A 100 7.84 17.69 3.50
N ILE A 101 7.18 17.06 2.55
CA ILE A 101 7.48 17.21 1.12
C ILE A 101 6.71 18.43 0.60
N ASP A 102 7.38 19.26 -0.17
CA ASP A 102 6.76 20.43 -0.80
C ASP A 102 5.64 19.98 -1.76
N GLU A 103 4.57 20.78 -1.85
CA GLU A 103 3.42 20.46 -2.71
C GLU A 103 3.86 20.18 -4.16
N ASN A 104 3.34 19.10 -4.76
CA ASN A 104 3.66 18.62 -6.11
C ASN A 104 5.10 18.09 -6.30
N TYR A 105 5.77 17.76 -5.20
CA TYR A 105 7.02 17.00 -5.21
C TYR A 105 6.79 15.64 -4.55
N TYR A 106 7.65 14.68 -4.88
CA TYR A 106 7.73 13.40 -4.20
C TYR A 106 9.20 13.03 -3.94
N PHE A 107 9.40 12.24 -2.90
CA PHE A 107 10.62 11.50 -2.62
C PHE A 107 10.35 10.01 -2.90
N GLY A 108 11.30 9.33 -3.55
CA GLY A 108 11.26 7.89 -3.76
C GLY A 108 12.66 7.32 -3.55
N GLY A 109 12.87 6.52 -2.50
CA GLY A 109 14.19 5.97 -2.20
C GLY A 109 14.32 5.46 -0.77
N ILE A 110 15.55 5.39 -0.27
CA ILE A 110 15.83 5.00 1.12
C ILE A 110 15.70 6.24 2.02
N ASN A 111 14.82 6.15 3.02
CA ASN A 111 14.61 7.19 4.02
C ASN A 111 15.73 7.21 5.09
N GLN A 112 15.62 8.11 6.08
CA GLN A 112 16.63 8.24 7.14
C GLN A 112 16.74 7.02 8.07
N ASP A 113 15.68 6.21 8.15
CA ASP A 113 15.61 5.00 8.97
C ASP A 113 16.13 3.77 8.22
N GLY A 114 16.55 3.96 6.96
CA GLY A 114 17.11 2.91 6.11
C GLY A 114 16.07 2.05 5.41
N GLU A 115 14.82 2.50 5.31
CA GLU A 115 13.73 1.80 4.64
C GLU A 115 13.41 2.43 3.28
N TYR A 116 12.89 1.66 2.33
CA TYR A 116 12.32 2.26 1.13
C TYR A 116 11.05 3.04 1.49
N GLU A 117 10.93 4.23 0.93
CA GLU A 117 9.77 5.11 1.14
C GLU A 117 9.44 5.85 -0.15
N VAL A 118 8.17 5.95 -0.44
CA VAL A 118 7.61 6.95 -1.35
C VAL A 118 6.79 7.93 -0.52
N ALA A 119 7.12 9.22 -0.61
CA ALA A 119 6.42 10.29 0.11
C ALA A 119 6.12 11.44 -0.85
N TRP A 120 4.92 12.04 -0.74
CA TRP A 120 4.54 13.13 -1.64
C TRP A 120 3.77 14.24 -0.94
N GLY A 121 4.04 15.48 -1.37
CA GLY A 121 3.46 16.69 -0.80
C GLY A 121 2.09 16.98 -1.36
N VAL A 122 1.07 17.00 -0.50
CA VAL A 122 -0.34 17.21 -0.86
C VAL A 122 -0.90 18.54 -0.35
N ASN A 123 -0.36 19.07 0.74
CA ASN A 123 -0.71 20.35 1.36
C ASN A 123 -2.22 20.60 1.50
N VAL A 124 -2.94 19.61 2.01
CA VAL A 124 -4.38 19.70 2.30
C VAL A 124 -4.60 20.32 3.66
N THR A 125 -5.29 21.47 3.72
CA THR A 125 -5.57 22.26 4.93
C THR A 125 -7.00 22.13 5.42
N SER A 126 -7.86 21.43 4.69
CA SER A 126 -9.25 21.16 5.04
C SER A 126 -9.75 19.94 4.27
N ASN A 127 -10.84 19.34 4.70
CA ASN A 127 -11.39 18.13 4.12
C ASN A 127 -11.39 18.14 2.60
N ALA A 128 -10.72 17.17 1.99
CA ALA A 128 -10.61 17.00 0.55
C ALA A 128 -10.69 15.53 0.16
N LYS A 129 -11.25 15.28 -1.03
CA LYS A 129 -11.13 13.98 -1.70
C LYS A 129 -10.07 14.12 -2.77
N ARG A 130 -9.12 13.21 -2.78
CA ARG A 130 -8.03 13.18 -3.75
C ARG A 130 -7.87 11.78 -4.32
N LYS A 131 -7.30 11.74 -5.52
CA LYS A 131 -6.91 10.48 -6.15
C LYS A 131 -5.47 10.58 -6.62
N TYR A 132 -4.64 9.65 -6.14
CA TYR A 132 -3.22 9.57 -6.49
C TYR A 132 -2.92 8.25 -7.17
N GLU A 133 -1.97 8.29 -8.07
CA GLU A 133 -1.34 7.11 -8.67
C GLU A 133 0.14 7.12 -8.27
N ILE A 134 0.58 6.01 -7.69
CA ILE A 134 1.95 5.79 -7.27
C ILE A 134 2.46 4.56 -8.01
N SER A 135 3.57 4.68 -8.74
CA SER A 135 4.18 3.52 -9.39
C SER A 135 5.63 3.33 -8.96
N TYR A 136 6.07 2.08 -8.99
CA TYR A 136 7.43 1.66 -8.66
C TYR A 136 7.74 0.30 -9.26
N ARG A 137 9.03 -0.02 -9.35
CA ARG A 137 9.53 -1.33 -9.77
C ARG A 137 10.22 -2.04 -8.62
N VAL A 138 9.89 -3.31 -8.42
CA VAL A 138 10.55 -4.20 -7.47
C VAL A 138 11.48 -5.13 -8.24
N ILE A 139 12.76 -5.08 -7.92
CA ILE A 139 13.81 -5.86 -8.56
C ILE A 139 13.97 -7.21 -7.86
N ASP A 140 14.09 -8.30 -8.65
CA ASP A 140 14.22 -9.68 -8.15
C ASP A 140 13.05 -10.10 -7.24
N ALA A 141 11.82 -9.67 -7.58
CA ALA A 141 10.61 -9.99 -6.84
C ALA A 141 10.22 -11.48 -6.92
N ILE A 142 10.68 -12.17 -7.98
CA ILE A 142 10.38 -13.59 -8.20
C ILE A 142 11.59 -14.44 -7.80
N LYS A 143 11.32 -15.48 -7.01
CA LYS A 143 12.29 -16.52 -6.67
C LYS A 143 12.05 -17.76 -7.51
N LYS A 144 13.09 -18.31 -8.14
CA LYS A 144 13.00 -19.50 -8.97
C LYS A 144 13.75 -20.65 -8.31
N TYR A 145 13.06 -21.74 -8.10
CA TYR A 145 13.54 -22.98 -7.48
C TYR A 145 13.63 -24.12 -8.51
N GLY A 146 14.09 -25.28 -8.09
CA GLY A 146 14.28 -26.43 -8.97
C GLY A 146 12.98 -26.92 -9.64
N ASP A 147 11.84 -26.79 -8.97
CA ASP A 147 10.55 -27.28 -9.40
C ASP A 147 9.46 -26.21 -9.58
N CYS A 148 9.64 -25.00 -9.04
CA CYS A 148 8.65 -23.92 -9.09
C CYS A 148 9.29 -22.54 -9.14
N ALA A 149 8.47 -21.51 -9.41
CA ALA A 149 8.81 -20.12 -9.19
C ALA A 149 7.76 -19.47 -8.28
N GLU A 150 8.15 -18.50 -7.50
CA GLU A 150 7.36 -17.92 -6.43
C GLU A 150 7.40 -16.40 -6.43
N LEU A 151 6.23 -15.76 -6.33
CA LEU A 151 6.08 -14.41 -5.80
C LEU A 151 5.56 -14.50 -4.36
N TYR A 152 6.27 -13.90 -3.41
CA TYR A 152 5.76 -13.69 -2.05
C TYR A 152 5.93 -12.23 -1.67
N TRP A 153 4.86 -11.45 -1.78
CA TRP A 153 4.90 -10.00 -1.67
C TRP A 153 3.89 -9.46 -0.67
N GLN A 154 4.35 -8.51 0.17
CA GLN A 154 3.52 -7.76 1.11
C GLN A 154 3.12 -6.43 0.46
N PHE A 155 1.87 -6.36 -0.02
CA PHE A 155 1.32 -5.14 -0.62
C PHE A 155 1.07 -4.05 0.40
N ILE A 156 0.69 -4.42 1.62
CA ILE A 156 0.48 -3.50 2.74
C ILE A 156 1.20 -4.07 3.96
N GLY A 157 2.09 -3.28 4.54
CA GLY A 157 2.81 -3.63 5.77
C GLY A 157 1.98 -3.39 7.03
N ASP A 158 2.33 -4.04 8.12
CA ASP A 158 1.65 -3.97 9.42
C ASP A 158 1.74 -2.59 10.12
N ARG A 159 2.55 -1.66 9.56
CA ARG A 159 2.66 -0.27 10.02
C ARG A 159 1.88 0.72 9.15
N PHE A 160 1.01 0.25 8.25
CA PHE A 160 0.18 1.11 7.44
C PHE A 160 -1.03 1.60 8.25
N GLU A 161 -1.05 2.88 8.59
CA GLU A 161 -1.98 3.47 9.55
C GLU A 161 -3.29 3.99 8.94
N ILE A 162 -3.47 3.87 7.62
CA ILE A 162 -4.65 4.39 6.91
C ILE A 162 -5.65 3.25 6.72
N THR A 163 -6.89 3.44 7.17
CA THR A 163 -8.00 2.49 6.94
C THR A 163 -8.50 2.57 5.51
N ALA A 164 -9.09 1.49 4.99
CA ALA A 164 -9.69 1.47 3.66
C ALA A 164 -11.03 0.74 3.65
N ASP A 165 -12.02 1.28 2.91
CA ASP A 165 -13.29 0.58 2.70
C ASP A 165 -13.06 -0.66 1.83
N LYS A 166 -12.18 -0.51 0.82
CA LYS A 166 -11.90 -1.56 -0.15
C LYS A 166 -10.45 -1.55 -0.61
N ILE A 167 -9.88 -2.75 -0.75
CA ILE A 167 -8.59 -2.98 -1.39
C ILE A 167 -8.80 -4.00 -2.51
N THR A 168 -8.26 -3.71 -3.69
CA THR A 168 -8.29 -4.60 -4.85
C THR A 168 -6.91 -4.75 -5.45
N GLY A 169 -6.68 -5.84 -6.16
CA GLY A 169 -5.46 -5.99 -6.91
C GLY A 169 -5.61 -6.95 -8.09
N THR A 170 -4.92 -6.61 -9.17
CA THR A 170 -4.80 -7.43 -10.36
C THR A 170 -3.32 -7.68 -10.64
N ILE A 171 -2.92 -8.95 -10.67
CA ILE A 171 -1.55 -9.38 -10.90
C ILE A 171 -1.51 -10.13 -12.23
N LYS A 172 -0.67 -9.66 -13.15
CA LYS A 172 -0.49 -10.23 -14.49
C LYS A 172 0.86 -10.92 -14.60
N LEU A 173 0.86 -12.16 -15.04
CA LEU A 173 2.07 -12.91 -15.37
C LEU A 173 2.70 -12.39 -16.66
N PRO A 174 4.01 -12.60 -16.90
CA PRO A 174 4.65 -12.23 -18.17
C PRO A 174 4.12 -13.04 -19.35
N VAL A 175 3.88 -14.33 -19.15
CA VAL A 175 3.30 -15.26 -20.13
C VAL A 175 2.19 -16.07 -19.49
N SER A 176 1.28 -16.64 -20.29
CA SER A 176 0.22 -17.50 -19.79
C SER A 176 0.73 -18.87 -19.36
N VAL A 177 0.18 -19.45 -18.29
CA VAL A 177 0.32 -20.87 -17.99
C VAL A 177 -0.45 -21.72 -19.03
N GLN A 178 -0.14 -22.99 -19.12
CA GLN A 178 -0.85 -23.90 -20.04
C GLN A 178 -2.27 -24.19 -19.52
N ASN A 179 -2.43 -24.26 -18.20
CA ASN A 179 -3.69 -24.43 -17.51
C ASN A 179 -3.64 -23.60 -16.21
N LYS A 180 -4.68 -22.84 -15.94
CA LYS A 180 -4.78 -22.03 -14.71
C LYS A 180 -4.65 -22.87 -13.42
N GLU A 181 -4.95 -24.15 -13.45
CA GLU A 181 -4.76 -25.07 -12.33
C GLU A 181 -3.27 -25.33 -11.97
N GLU A 182 -2.33 -24.86 -12.79
CA GLU A 182 -0.90 -24.88 -12.47
C GLU A 182 -0.51 -23.76 -11.51
N LEU A 183 -1.36 -22.75 -11.34
CA LEU A 183 -1.16 -21.68 -10.37
C LEU A 183 -1.74 -22.05 -9.01
N ARG A 184 -0.99 -21.75 -7.96
CA ARG A 184 -1.46 -21.80 -6.57
C ARG A 184 -1.35 -20.42 -6.00
N VAL A 185 -2.40 -19.95 -5.33
CA VAL A 185 -2.46 -18.58 -4.81
C VAL A 185 -2.97 -18.57 -3.38
N TRP A 186 -2.35 -17.75 -2.54
CA TRP A 186 -2.75 -17.51 -1.15
C TRP A 186 -2.72 -16.02 -0.86
N GLY A 187 -3.74 -15.57 -0.15
CA GLY A 187 -3.77 -14.26 0.48
C GLY A 187 -3.62 -14.43 1.99
N HIS A 188 -2.76 -13.63 2.59
CA HIS A 188 -2.55 -13.61 4.03
C HIS A 188 -2.94 -12.25 4.57
N THR A 189 -3.93 -12.25 5.47
CA THR A 189 -4.40 -11.07 6.20
C THR A 189 -4.73 -11.47 7.63
N LYS A 190 -4.75 -10.51 8.53
CA LYS A 190 -5.03 -10.79 9.94
C LYS A 190 -6.45 -11.33 10.18
N TYR A 191 -7.44 -10.84 9.45
CA TYR A 191 -8.86 -11.12 9.72
C TYR A 191 -9.55 -11.99 8.66
N LEU A 192 -8.83 -12.47 7.65
CA LEU A 192 -9.36 -13.34 6.60
C LEU A 192 -10.63 -12.78 5.90
N ASN A 193 -10.70 -11.46 5.76
CA ASN A 193 -11.83 -10.73 5.18
C ASN A 193 -11.65 -10.43 3.68
N GLY A 194 -10.85 -11.23 2.98
CA GLY A 194 -10.57 -11.08 1.56
C GLY A 194 -10.59 -12.40 0.81
N GLU A 195 -10.54 -12.29 -0.50
CA GLU A 195 -10.45 -13.43 -1.42
C GLU A 195 -9.34 -13.19 -2.44
N ILE A 196 -8.68 -14.26 -2.86
CA ILE A 196 -7.74 -14.29 -3.98
C ILE A 196 -8.09 -15.45 -4.90
N TYR A 197 -8.04 -15.22 -6.20
CA TYR A 197 -8.41 -16.24 -7.19
C TYR A 197 -7.70 -16.03 -8.52
N VAL A 198 -7.51 -17.14 -9.24
CA VAL A 198 -6.99 -17.18 -10.60
C VAL A 198 -8.14 -16.94 -11.58
N THR A 199 -8.14 -15.81 -12.27
CA THR A 199 -9.20 -15.43 -13.23
C THR A 199 -9.06 -16.19 -14.54
N ASP A 200 -7.84 -16.21 -15.09
CA ASP A 200 -7.49 -16.87 -16.33
C ASP A 200 -6.03 -17.37 -16.29
N GLU A 201 -5.50 -17.86 -17.41
CA GLU A 201 -4.14 -18.42 -17.50
C GLU A 201 -3.02 -17.40 -17.30
N LYS A 202 -3.34 -16.13 -17.11
CA LYS A 202 -2.36 -15.03 -16.97
C LYS A 202 -2.64 -14.06 -15.83
N THR A 203 -3.86 -14.11 -15.27
CA THR A 203 -4.36 -13.06 -14.37
C THR A 203 -4.82 -13.64 -13.03
N ILE A 204 -4.32 -13.07 -11.96
CA ILE A 204 -4.74 -13.33 -10.58
C ILE A 204 -5.36 -12.03 -10.05
N GLN A 205 -6.45 -12.16 -9.29
CA GLN A 205 -7.10 -11.04 -8.63
C GLN A 205 -7.27 -11.31 -7.15
N PHE A 206 -7.21 -10.25 -6.35
CA PHE A 206 -7.56 -10.29 -4.93
C PHE A 206 -8.41 -9.08 -4.56
N HIS A 207 -9.21 -9.24 -3.54
CA HIS A 207 -9.92 -8.12 -2.91
C HIS A 207 -10.08 -8.34 -1.41
N LEU A 208 -10.24 -7.23 -0.70
CA LEU A 208 -10.41 -7.15 0.74
C LEU A 208 -11.37 -6.01 1.03
N GLU A 209 -12.34 -6.21 1.91
CA GLU A 209 -13.28 -5.19 2.37
C GLU A 209 -12.95 -4.81 3.83
N ASP A 210 -13.29 -3.58 4.22
CA ASP A 210 -13.18 -3.09 5.60
C ASP A 210 -11.77 -3.28 6.21
N TYR A 211 -10.74 -2.87 5.47
CA TYR A 211 -9.36 -2.94 5.96
C TYR A 211 -9.17 -2.00 7.16
N THR A 212 -8.66 -2.54 8.26
CA THR A 212 -8.30 -1.78 9.45
C THR A 212 -6.79 -1.47 9.46
N ALA A 213 -6.43 -0.32 10.03
CA ALA A 213 -5.03 0.10 10.09
C ALA A 213 -4.15 -0.89 10.89
N ASN A 214 -2.87 -0.92 10.57
CA ASN A 214 -1.86 -1.79 11.19
C ASN A 214 -2.12 -3.28 10.97
N GLU A 215 -2.64 -3.61 9.80
CA GLU A 215 -2.75 -4.98 9.31
C GLU A 215 -1.89 -5.14 8.06
N TYR A 216 -1.40 -6.36 7.85
CA TYR A 216 -0.69 -6.67 6.62
C TYR A 216 -1.61 -7.29 5.57
N VAL A 217 -1.28 -7.07 4.31
CA VAL A 217 -1.88 -7.75 3.15
C VAL A 217 -0.75 -8.34 2.32
N GLU A 218 -0.63 -9.65 2.34
CA GLU A 218 0.38 -10.40 1.58
C GLU A 218 -0.28 -11.32 0.57
N VAL A 219 0.37 -11.49 -0.55
CA VAL A 219 0.00 -12.44 -1.59
C VAL A 219 1.17 -13.36 -1.88
N ARG A 220 0.89 -14.65 -1.95
CA ARG A 220 1.81 -15.69 -2.38
C ARG A 220 1.28 -16.37 -3.64
N ILE A 221 2.10 -16.45 -4.68
CA ILE A 221 1.78 -17.09 -5.95
C ILE A 221 2.87 -18.09 -6.26
N LEU A 222 2.48 -19.35 -6.43
CA LEU A 222 3.36 -20.39 -6.92
C LEU A 222 3.01 -20.68 -8.38
N MET A 223 4.03 -20.73 -9.23
CA MET A 223 3.89 -20.89 -10.66
C MET A 223 4.94 -21.85 -11.22
N PRO A 224 4.70 -22.49 -12.38
CA PRO A 224 5.69 -23.33 -13.04
C PRO A 224 6.96 -22.55 -13.42
N THR A 225 8.11 -23.22 -13.36
CA THR A 225 9.42 -22.61 -13.68
C THR A 225 9.50 -22.04 -15.08
N TYR A 226 8.74 -22.57 -16.05
CA TYR A 226 8.77 -22.11 -17.44
C TYR A 226 8.17 -20.72 -17.65
N ILE A 227 7.39 -20.20 -16.68
CA ILE A 227 6.89 -18.82 -16.70
C ILE A 227 8.07 -17.83 -16.56
N MET A 228 9.13 -18.25 -15.88
CA MET A 228 10.30 -17.46 -15.54
C MET A 228 11.56 -17.99 -16.19
N ASN A 229 11.53 -18.21 -17.51
CA ASN A 229 12.66 -18.81 -18.24
C ASN A 229 13.90 -17.91 -18.28
N ASN A 230 13.72 -16.60 -18.20
CA ASN A 230 14.80 -15.62 -18.40
C ASN A 230 15.54 -15.24 -17.11
N ILE A 231 15.19 -15.84 -15.95
CA ILE A 231 15.87 -15.58 -14.69
C ILE A 231 16.70 -16.77 -14.23
N GLU A 232 17.77 -16.49 -13.51
CA GLU A 232 18.61 -17.47 -12.84
C GLU A 232 17.83 -18.16 -11.71
N PHE A 233 18.23 -19.39 -11.37
CA PHE A 233 17.69 -20.08 -10.20
C PHE A 233 18.18 -19.39 -8.91
N THR A 234 17.27 -19.05 -8.02
CA THR A 234 17.60 -18.63 -6.65
C THR A 234 18.18 -19.83 -5.88
N SER A 235 17.64 -21.02 -6.08
CA SER A 235 18.14 -22.29 -5.58
C SER A 235 17.72 -23.44 -6.51
N LEU A 236 18.59 -24.44 -6.68
CA LEU A 236 18.26 -25.66 -7.44
C LEU A 236 17.47 -26.69 -6.59
N GLU A 237 17.22 -26.41 -5.33
CA GLU A 237 16.38 -27.26 -4.47
C GLU A 237 14.94 -27.21 -4.92
N ASN A 238 14.24 -28.32 -4.73
CA ASN A 238 12.79 -28.37 -4.91
C ASN A 238 12.11 -27.77 -3.69
N LYS A 239 11.21 -26.80 -3.91
CA LYS A 239 10.52 -26.06 -2.86
C LYS A 239 8.99 -26.19 -2.90
N GLU A 240 8.41 -26.68 -3.98
CA GLU A 240 6.96 -26.76 -4.15
C GLU A 240 6.28 -27.48 -2.97
N ALA A 241 6.80 -28.66 -2.59
CA ALA A 241 6.21 -29.43 -1.50
C ALA A 241 6.26 -28.72 -0.15
N GLU A 242 7.38 -28.01 0.15
CA GLU A 242 7.54 -27.22 1.38
C GLU A 242 6.59 -26.01 1.41
N ILE A 243 6.36 -25.40 0.25
CA ILE A 243 5.46 -24.24 0.12
C ILE A 243 3.99 -24.63 0.26
N LEU A 244 3.65 -25.86 -0.12
CA LEU A 244 2.28 -26.38 -0.05
C LEU A 244 1.87 -26.89 1.35
N GLU A 245 2.81 -27.08 2.30
CA GLU A 245 2.57 -27.48 3.69
C GLU A 245 2.11 -26.29 4.57
#